data_fa3dbafe1eeabc9834a72ffe423032e1
#
_entry.id   fa3dbafe1eeabc9834a72ffe423032e1
#
_cell.length_a   1.000
_cell.length_b   1.000
_cell.length_c   1.000
_cell.angle_alpha   90.00
_cell.angle_beta   90.00
_cell.angle_gamma   90.00
#
_symmetry.space_group_name_H-M   'P 1'
#
loop_
_entity.id
_entity.type
_entity.pdbx_description
1 polymer ?
#
loop_
_entity_poly.entity_id
_entity_poly.type
_entity_poly.pdbx_seq_one_letter_code
_entity_poly.pdbx_strand_id
1 'polypeptide(L)'
;GDPAAVRVSYMDSATGKLVRQEDKDGLIVGESYLHQPEESFKIGDVTYTYDQENAKNKLQIENLSGHPGKDEIVIYYKASVSDSNLGQNQNLSKIKKLAAPKKLQAVRTGTTKAKITFRKVKKADGYQISYADNKKFRKAKKRSTGKTSVVLKKLKKNRKYYVRVRAYQKVNGAKKYGTYSKVKVIAKR
;
A
#
# COMPACT_ATOMS: atom_id res chain seq x y z
N GLY A 1 -35.70 13.83 -33.86
CA GLY A 1 -35.98 13.27 -32.54
C GLY A 1 -35.36 14.16 -31.46
N ASP A 2 -35.86 14.05 -30.24
CA ASP A 2 -35.34 14.81 -29.14
C ASP A 2 -33.93 14.32 -28.77
N PRO A 3 -33.00 15.22 -28.39
CA PRO A 3 -31.65 14.81 -28.04
C PRO A 3 -31.62 13.98 -26.78
N ALA A 4 -30.69 13.02 -26.73
CA ALA A 4 -30.45 12.18 -25.59
C ALA A 4 -28.95 12.08 -25.33
N ALA A 5 -28.58 11.79 -24.10
CA ALA A 5 -27.20 11.51 -23.68
C ALA A 5 -27.19 10.32 -22.75
N VAL A 6 -26.11 9.57 -22.76
CA VAL A 6 -25.88 8.49 -21.77
C VAL A 6 -24.73 8.85 -20.85
N ARG A 7 -24.86 8.46 -19.61
CA ARG A 7 -23.77 8.56 -18.65
C ARG A 7 -23.00 7.26 -18.64
N VAL A 8 -21.69 7.33 -18.86
CA VAL A 8 -20.82 6.15 -18.83
C VAL A 8 -20.00 6.20 -17.56
N SER A 9 -20.21 5.22 -16.71
CA SER A 9 -19.54 5.09 -15.40
C SER A 9 -18.56 3.94 -15.43
N TYR A 10 -17.32 4.24 -15.12
CA TYR A 10 -16.21 3.28 -15.05
C TYR A 10 -15.96 2.94 -13.58
N MET A 11 -16.17 1.68 -13.21
CA MET A 11 -16.16 1.20 -11.83
C MET A 11 -14.98 0.29 -11.57
N ASP A 12 -14.42 0.36 -10.37
CA ASP A 12 -13.40 -0.58 -9.91
C ASP A 12 -14.08 -1.88 -9.46
N SER A 13 -13.71 -3.00 -10.09
CA SER A 13 -14.29 -4.32 -9.79
C SER A 13 -14.05 -4.78 -8.36
N ALA A 14 -12.90 -4.41 -7.79
CA ALA A 14 -12.53 -4.86 -6.44
C ALA A 14 -13.23 -4.07 -5.33
N THR A 15 -13.44 -2.77 -5.54
CA THR A 15 -13.97 -1.86 -4.50
C THR A 15 -15.40 -1.44 -4.74
N GLY A 16 -15.90 -1.57 -5.97
CA GLY A 16 -17.21 -1.04 -6.37
C GLY A 16 -17.26 0.49 -6.44
N LYS A 17 -16.13 1.16 -6.41
CA LYS A 17 -16.06 2.62 -6.46
C LYS A 17 -16.02 3.14 -7.89
N LEU A 18 -16.60 4.33 -8.09
CA LEU A 18 -16.51 5.06 -9.34
C LEU A 18 -15.08 5.56 -9.54
N VAL A 19 -14.53 5.27 -10.71
CA VAL A 19 -13.16 5.64 -11.08
C VAL A 19 -13.15 6.82 -12.05
N ARG A 20 -14.06 6.78 -13.01
CA ARG A 20 -14.17 7.77 -14.08
C ARG A 20 -15.62 7.82 -14.53
N GLN A 21 -16.07 8.99 -14.95
CA GLN A 21 -17.43 9.17 -15.48
C GLN A 21 -17.39 10.17 -16.59
N GLU A 22 -18.14 9.90 -17.66
CA GLU A 22 -18.29 10.81 -18.79
C GLU A 22 -19.69 10.73 -19.35
N ASP A 23 -20.15 11.80 -20.00
CA ASP A 23 -21.42 11.80 -20.70
C ASP A 23 -21.15 11.70 -22.19
N LYS A 24 -21.97 10.92 -22.90
CA LYS A 24 -21.91 10.76 -24.34
C LYS A 24 -23.15 11.36 -24.96
N ASP A 25 -22.97 12.42 -25.70
CA ASP A 25 -24.02 13.20 -26.36
C ASP A 25 -24.24 12.73 -27.79
N GLY A 26 -25.17 13.38 -28.48
CA GLY A 26 -25.44 13.13 -29.88
C GLY A 26 -26.32 11.94 -30.17
N LEU A 27 -27.03 11.47 -29.13
CA LEU A 27 -27.99 10.38 -29.24
C LEU A 27 -29.41 10.91 -29.30
N ILE A 28 -30.37 10.05 -29.61
CA ILE A 28 -31.79 10.42 -29.83
C ILE A 28 -32.67 9.58 -28.93
N VAL A 29 -33.66 10.22 -28.32
CA VAL A 29 -34.67 9.56 -27.47
C VAL A 29 -35.38 8.46 -28.25
N GLY A 30 -35.56 7.31 -27.65
CA GLY A 30 -36.21 6.17 -28.26
C GLY A 30 -35.30 5.23 -29.02
N GLU A 31 -34.07 5.65 -29.29
CA GLU A 31 -33.10 4.77 -29.95
C GLU A 31 -32.39 3.87 -28.92
N SER A 32 -31.84 2.78 -29.40
CA SER A 32 -30.97 1.93 -28.61
C SER A 32 -29.52 2.39 -28.67
N TYR A 33 -28.77 2.13 -27.62
CA TYR A 33 -27.35 2.45 -27.55
C TYR A 33 -26.55 1.28 -27.03
N LEU A 34 -25.53 0.86 -27.75
CA LEU A 34 -24.57 -0.15 -27.33
C LEU A 34 -23.20 0.52 -27.19
N HIS A 35 -22.67 0.50 -26.00
CA HIS A 35 -21.35 1.05 -25.70
C HIS A 35 -20.25 0.04 -25.99
N GLN A 36 -19.18 0.50 -26.65
CA GLN A 36 -17.97 -0.26 -26.85
C GLN A 36 -16.96 0.13 -25.77
N PRO A 37 -16.68 -0.76 -24.79
CA PRO A 37 -15.75 -0.40 -23.73
C PRO A 37 -14.32 -0.27 -24.24
N GLU A 38 -13.58 0.68 -23.69
CA GLU A 38 -12.12 0.69 -23.82
C GLU A 38 -11.56 -0.55 -23.15
N GLU A 39 -10.59 -1.23 -23.77
CA GLU A 39 -9.97 -2.40 -23.17
C GLU A 39 -9.15 -2.07 -21.93
N SER A 40 -8.48 -0.92 -21.94
CA SER A 40 -7.73 -0.43 -20.79
C SER A 40 -7.52 1.07 -20.88
N PHE A 41 -7.34 1.69 -19.72
CA PHE A 41 -6.95 3.10 -19.60
C PHE A 41 -6.13 3.29 -18.33
N LYS A 42 -5.40 4.40 -18.25
CA LYS A 42 -4.58 4.73 -17.09
C LYS A 42 -5.07 5.98 -16.38
N ILE A 43 -5.04 5.94 -15.05
CA ILE A 43 -5.16 7.13 -14.22
C ILE A 43 -3.94 7.12 -13.28
N GLY A 44 -3.02 8.08 -13.48
CA GLY A 44 -1.74 8.04 -12.78
C GLY A 44 -0.97 6.76 -13.09
N ASP A 45 -0.55 6.06 -12.06
CA ASP A 45 0.19 4.79 -12.19
C ASP A 45 -0.70 3.56 -12.23
N VAL A 46 -2.02 3.75 -12.18
CA VAL A 46 -2.98 2.65 -12.15
C VAL A 46 -3.51 2.40 -13.56
N THR A 47 -3.37 1.16 -14.02
CA THR A 47 -3.99 0.68 -15.25
C THR A 47 -5.28 -0.03 -14.92
N TYR A 48 -6.36 0.39 -15.58
CA TYR A 48 -7.67 -0.23 -15.45
C TYR A 48 -7.94 -1.05 -16.70
N THR A 49 -8.17 -2.35 -16.54
CA THR A 49 -8.42 -3.29 -17.62
C THR A 49 -9.87 -3.77 -17.57
N TYR A 50 -10.56 -3.75 -18.72
CA TYR A 50 -11.96 -4.14 -18.82
C TYR A 50 -12.18 -5.54 -18.23
N ASP A 51 -13.08 -5.64 -17.27
CA ASP A 51 -13.48 -6.88 -16.60
C ASP A 51 -14.70 -7.45 -17.31
N GLN A 52 -14.43 -8.10 -18.45
CA GLN A 52 -15.46 -8.58 -19.37
C GLN A 52 -16.42 -9.59 -18.72
N GLU A 53 -15.94 -10.35 -17.77
CA GLU A 53 -16.71 -11.40 -17.08
C GLU A 53 -17.58 -10.86 -15.92
N ASN A 54 -17.48 -9.57 -15.63
CA ASN A 54 -18.24 -9.00 -14.51
C ASN A 54 -19.73 -8.93 -14.85
N ALA A 55 -20.54 -9.64 -14.08
CA ALA A 55 -21.98 -9.73 -14.29
C ALA A 55 -22.74 -8.39 -14.09
N LYS A 56 -22.08 -7.41 -13.44
CA LYS A 56 -22.65 -6.08 -13.20
C LYS A 56 -22.44 -5.12 -14.37
N ASN A 57 -21.69 -5.52 -15.40
CA ASN A 57 -21.55 -4.71 -16.60
C ASN A 57 -22.90 -4.49 -17.25
N LYS A 58 -23.19 -3.23 -17.57
CA LYS A 58 -24.35 -2.82 -18.33
C LYS A 58 -23.89 -1.97 -19.51
N LEU A 59 -23.83 -2.55 -20.70
CA LEU A 59 -23.28 -1.93 -21.91
C LEU A 59 -24.34 -1.44 -22.87
N GLN A 60 -25.59 -1.81 -22.67
CA GLN A 60 -26.66 -1.53 -23.62
C GLN A 60 -27.87 -0.89 -22.95
N ILE A 61 -28.48 0.06 -23.65
CA ILE A 61 -29.77 0.66 -23.31
C ILE A 61 -30.66 0.47 -24.52
N GLU A 62 -31.77 -0.22 -24.32
CA GLU A 62 -32.70 -0.54 -25.42
C GLU A 62 -33.48 0.66 -25.93
N ASN A 63 -33.81 1.59 -25.03
CA ASN A 63 -34.68 2.72 -25.34
C ASN A 63 -34.25 3.92 -24.50
N LEU A 64 -33.59 4.86 -25.13
CA LEU A 64 -33.07 6.06 -24.47
C LEU A 64 -34.26 6.95 -24.01
N SER A 65 -34.26 7.24 -22.73
CA SER A 65 -35.31 8.02 -22.08
C SER A 65 -35.16 9.52 -22.23
N GLY A 66 -33.95 9.99 -22.55
CA GLY A 66 -33.61 11.41 -22.59
C GLY A 66 -33.49 12.06 -21.21
N HIS A 67 -33.57 11.28 -20.12
CA HIS A 67 -33.42 11.79 -18.76
C HIS A 67 -32.04 11.47 -18.22
N PRO A 68 -31.23 12.50 -17.88
CA PRO A 68 -29.93 12.27 -17.22
C PRO A 68 -30.10 11.43 -15.94
N GLY A 69 -29.26 10.43 -15.79
CA GLY A 69 -29.27 9.54 -14.63
C GLY A 69 -30.15 8.29 -14.78
N LYS A 70 -31.03 8.22 -15.78
CA LYS A 70 -31.73 6.98 -16.12
C LYS A 70 -31.00 6.18 -17.19
N ASP A 71 -30.37 6.88 -18.13
CA ASP A 71 -29.64 6.27 -19.23
C ASP A 71 -28.15 6.16 -18.83
N GLU A 72 -27.83 5.09 -18.08
CA GLU A 72 -26.48 4.87 -17.57
C GLU A 72 -25.88 3.56 -18.08
N ILE A 73 -24.68 3.68 -18.62
CA ILE A 73 -23.80 2.55 -18.94
C ILE A 73 -22.86 2.36 -17.77
N VAL A 74 -22.68 1.13 -17.32
CA VAL A 74 -21.80 0.81 -16.17
C VAL A 74 -20.80 -0.25 -16.62
N ILE A 75 -19.53 0.06 -16.49
CA ILE A 75 -18.45 -0.82 -16.94
C ILE A 75 -17.49 -1.06 -15.78
N TYR A 76 -17.19 -2.32 -15.52
CA TYR A 76 -16.27 -2.70 -14.44
C TYR A 76 -14.88 -2.97 -15.00
N TYR A 77 -13.89 -2.49 -14.27
CA TYR A 77 -12.48 -2.57 -14.63
C TYR A 77 -11.66 -3.14 -13.46
N LYS A 78 -10.66 -3.95 -13.78
CA LYS A 78 -9.68 -4.44 -12.82
C LYS A 78 -8.50 -3.48 -12.76
N ALA A 79 -8.23 -2.97 -11.57
CA ALA A 79 -7.11 -2.08 -11.33
C ALA A 79 -5.81 -2.85 -11.17
N SER A 80 -4.75 -2.36 -11.82
CA SER A 80 -3.39 -2.87 -11.60
C SER A 80 -2.42 -1.69 -11.64
N VAL A 81 -1.41 -1.72 -10.80
CA VAL A 81 -0.39 -0.67 -10.78
C VAL A 81 0.73 -1.06 -11.73
N SER A 82 0.96 -0.22 -12.74
CA SER A 82 1.89 -0.48 -13.83
C SER A 82 3.26 0.11 -13.55
N ASP A 83 3.90 -0.29 -12.47
CA ASP A 83 5.27 0.11 -12.30
C ASP A 83 6.18 -1.14 -12.27
N SER A 84 7.49 -0.93 -12.33
CA SER A 84 8.49 -2.00 -12.27
C SER A 84 8.44 -2.81 -10.96
N ASN A 85 7.60 -2.40 -10.02
CA ASN A 85 7.31 -3.11 -8.77
C ASN A 85 5.97 -3.85 -8.79
N LEU A 86 5.46 -4.13 -9.96
CA LEU A 86 4.13 -4.67 -10.26
C LEU A 86 3.79 -6.01 -9.65
N GLY A 87 4.77 -6.84 -9.38
CA GLY A 87 4.53 -8.09 -8.67
C GLY A 87 4.08 -7.88 -7.24
N GLN A 88 4.09 -6.62 -6.76
CA GLN A 88 3.87 -6.30 -5.36
C GLN A 88 2.47 -5.78 -5.05
N ASN A 89 1.72 -5.29 -6.04
CA ASN A 89 0.44 -4.63 -5.78
C ASN A 89 -0.81 -5.48 -6.00
N GLN A 90 -0.68 -6.60 -6.69
CA GLN A 90 -1.82 -7.51 -6.86
C GLN A 90 -2.14 -8.28 -5.59
N ASN A 91 -1.33 -8.12 -4.56
CA ASN A 91 -1.49 -8.83 -3.31
C ASN A 91 -0.92 -8.01 -2.16
N LEU A 92 -1.56 -6.89 -1.82
CA LEU A 92 -1.27 -6.21 -0.54
C LEU A 92 -1.40 -7.18 0.64
N SER A 93 -2.20 -8.25 0.51
CA SER A 93 -2.29 -9.34 1.47
C SER A 93 -1.19 -10.39 1.30
N LYS A 94 -0.40 -10.34 0.21
CA LYS A 94 0.69 -11.28 -0.07
C LYS A 94 2.05 -10.60 -0.20
N ILE A 95 2.18 -9.33 0.16
CA ILE A 95 3.52 -8.74 0.32
C ILE A 95 4.16 -9.48 1.48
N LYS A 96 5.11 -10.31 1.12
CA LYS A 96 5.90 -11.04 2.09
C LYS A 96 6.57 -10.01 3.01
N LYS A 97 6.24 -10.04 4.29
CA LYS A 97 6.92 -9.23 5.30
C LYS A 97 8.42 -9.39 5.15
N LEU A 98 9.16 -8.29 5.25
CA LEU A 98 10.61 -8.35 5.29
C LEU A 98 11.07 -9.25 6.43
N ALA A 99 12.13 -10.01 6.18
CA ALA A 99 12.71 -10.89 7.16
C ALA A 99 13.20 -10.12 8.40
N ALA A 100 13.23 -10.78 9.53
CA ALA A 100 13.83 -10.23 10.73
C ALA A 100 15.33 -10.02 10.53
N PRO A 101 15.91 -8.87 10.93
CA PRO A 101 17.35 -8.69 10.91
C PRO A 101 18.05 -9.76 11.75
N LYS A 102 19.13 -10.31 11.20
CA LYS A 102 19.90 -11.38 11.84
C LYS A 102 21.12 -10.82 12.56
N LYS A 103 21.64 -11.58 13.49
CA LYS A 103 22.88 -11.28 14.23
C LYS A 103 22.86 -9.91 14.91
N LEU A 104 21.73 -9.58 15.53
CA LEU A 104 21.66 -8.41 16.40
C LEU A 104 22.63 -8.56 17.55
N GLN A 105 23.50 -7.57 17.70
CA GLN A 105 24.41 -7.43 18.82
C GLN A 105 24.20 -6.08 19.48
N ALA A 106 24.24 -6.08 20.80
CA ALA A 106 24.06 -4.88 21.61
C ALA A 106 25.16 -4.85 22.66
N VAL A 107 26.06 -3.88 22.55
CA VAL A 107 27.21 -3.75 23.44
C VAL A 107 27.17 -2.39 24.12
N ARG A 108 27.19 -2.41 25.46
CA ARG A 108 27.32 -1.17 26.25
C ARG A 108 28.73 -0.61 26.06
N THR A 109 28.83 0.58 25.48
CA THR A 109 30.11 1.24 25.19
C THR A 109 30.48 2.30 26.21
N GLY A 110 29.54 2.67 27.06
CA GLY A 110 29.71 3.67 28.12
C GLY A 110 28.55 3.62 29.07
N THR A 111 28.57 4.42 30.13
CA THR A 111 27.49 4.47 31.11
C THR A 111 26.15 4.88 30.51
N THR A 112 26.17 5.66 29.41
CA THR A 112 24.97 6.20 28.76
C THR A 112 24.87 5.83 27.28
N LYS A 113 25.76 4.99 26.77
CA LYS A 113 25.83 4.65 25.33
C LYS A 113 25.89 3.15 25.10
N ALA A 114 25.32 2.71 23.99
CA ALA A 114 25.41 1.33 23.52
C ALA A 114 25.51 1.30 22.02
N LYS A 115 26.32 0.38 21.50
CA LYS A 115 26.45 0.15 20.05
C LYS A 115 25.57 -1.03 19.66
N ILE A 116 24.72 -0.81 18.68
CA ILE A 116 23.80 -1.80 18.12
C ILE A 116 24.25 -2.11 16.70
N THR A 117 24.46 -3.38 16.40
CA THR A 117 24.83 -3.85 15.06
C THR A 117 23.94 -5.04 14.67
N PHE A 118 23.69 -5.16 13.38
CA PHE A 118 22.91 -6.26 12.83
C PHE A 118 23.22 -6.45 11.36
N ARG A 119 22.75 -7.54 10.76
CA ARG A 119 22.95 -7.80 9.33
C ARG A 119 21.92 -7.09 8.49
N LYS A 120 22.35 -6.66 7.31
CA LYS A 120 21.48 -6.07 6.29
C LYS A 120 20.38 -7.05 5.89
N VAL A 121 19.18 -6.53 5.76
CA VAL A 121 18.01 -7.26 5.23
C VAL A 121 17.84 -6.91 3.76
N LYS A 122 17.71 -7.92 2.93
CA LYS A 122 17.48 -7.73 1.49
C LYS A 122 16.19 -6.94 1.26
N LYS A 123 16.23 -5.95 0.37
CA LYS A 123 15.11 -5.07 0.00
C LYS A 123 14.67 -4.09 1.09
N ALA A 124 15.37 -3.98 2.20
CA ALA A 124 15.05 -3.00 3.22
C ALA A 124 15.47 -1.60 2.76
N ASP A 125 14.60 -0.62 2.98
CA ASP A 125 14.91 0.81 2.78
C ASP A 125 15.53 1.42 4.04
N GLY A 126 15.29 0.82 5.18
CA GLY A 126 15.83 1.24 6.44
C GLY A 126 15.39 0.34 7.57
N TYR A 127 15.72 0.74 8.80
CA TYR A 127 15.51 -0.05 10.01
C TYR A 127 14.94 0.81 11.12
N GLN A 128 14.15 0.19 11.98
CA GLN A 128 13.67 0.80 13.21
C GLN A 128 14.17 0.00 14.40
N ILE A 129 14.94 0.67 15.25
CA ILE A 129 15.43 0.10 16.51
C ILE A 129 14.47 0.52 17.62
N SER A 130 14.00 -0.43 18.41
CA SER A 130 13.14 -0.21 19.55
C SER A 130 13.87 -0.67 20.80
N TYR A 131 13.92 0.16 21.84
CA TYR A 131 14.61 -0.18 23.09
C TYR A 131 13.87 0.36 24.30
N ALA A 132 13.87 -0.41 25.36
CA ALA A 132 13.18 -0.09 26.60
C ALA A 132 13.89 -0.73 27.79
N ASP A 133 13.61 -0.22 28.98
CA ASP A 133 14.15 -0.75 30.23
C ASP A 133 13.34 -1.93 30.80
N ASN A 134 12.43 -2.50 29.99
CA ASN A 134 11.57 -3.61 30.40
C ASN A 134 11.35 -4.60 29.25
N LYS A 135 11.09 -5.84 29.58
CA LYS A 135 10.90 -6.94 28.61
C LYS A 135 9.66 -6.76 27.72
N LYS A 136 8.68 -6.02 28.19
CA LYS A 136 7.41 -5.81 27.45
C LYS A 136 7.47 -4.60 26.52
N PHE A 137 8.61 -3.93 26.42
CA PHE A 137 8.80 -2.74 25.58
C PHE A 137 7.77 -1.64 25.86
N ARG A 138 7.35 -1.50 27.10
CA ARG A 138 6.49 -0.41 27.54
C ARG A 138 7.27 0.91 27.47
N LYS A 139 6.65 1.95 26.92
CA LYS A 139 7.29 3.25 26.71
C LYS A 139 8.61 3.15 25.96
N ALA A 140 8.71 2.21 25.02
CA ALA A 140 9.91 2.00 24.24
C ALA A 140 10.27 3.24 23.43
N LYS A 141 11.55 3.58 23.40
CA LYS A 141 12.08 4.57 22.47
C LYS A 141 12.35 3.91 21.12
N LYS A 142 12.16 4.67 20.08
CA LYS A 142 12.35 4.18 18.70
C LYS A 142 13.31 5.07 17.96
N ARG A 143 14.19 4.47 17.18
CA ARG A 143 15.13 5.18 16.35
C ARG A 143 15.16 4.56 14.95
N SER A 144 14.96 5.38 13.93
CA SER A 144 15.07 4.97 12.54
C SER A 144 16.47 5.24 12.02
N THR A 145 16.99 4.35 11.17
CA THR A 145 18.30 4.47 10.56
C THR A 145 18.33 3.74 9.22
N GLY A 146 19.13 4.24 8.28
CA GLY A 146 19.45 3.51 7.05
C GLY A 146 20.67 2.61 7.19
N LYS A 147 21.35 2.64 8.32
CA LYS A 147 22.61 1.92 8.56
C LYS A 147 22.36 0.68 9.42
N THR A 148 23.27 -0.29 9.34
CA THR A 148 23.24 -1.53 10.13
C THR A 148 24.06 -1.45 11.42
N SER A 149 24.56 -0.27 11.74
CA SER A 149 25.29 0.03 12.97
C SER A 149 24.86 1.38 13.49
N VAL A 150 24.49 1.44 14.75
CA VAL A 150 23.97 2.66 15.38
C VAL A 150 24.47 2.73 16.82
N VAL A 151 24.73 3.94 17.30
CA VAL A 151 25.03 4.19 18.71
C VAL A 151 23.82 4.82 19.38
N LEU A 152 23.25 4.13 20.35
CA LEU A 152 22.20 4.67 21.21
C LEU A 152 22.86 5.53 22.28
N LYS A 153 22.31 6.72 22.53
CA LYS A 153 22.80 7.68 23.51
C LYS A 153 21.75 7.94 24.58
N LYS A 154 22.13 8.61 25.64
CA LYS A 154 21.21 9.01 26.71
C LYS A 154 20.53 7.84 27.42
N LEU A 155 21.19 6.70 27.47
CA LEU A 155 20.75 5.61 28.30
C LEU A 155 20.98 5.96 29.78
N LYS A 156 20.12 5.45 30.65
CA LYS A 156 20.29 5.66 32.10
C LYS A 156 21.42 4.83 32.60
N LYS A 157 22.29 5.46 33.41
CA LYS A 157 23.39 4.80 34.10
C LYS A 157 22.87 3.66 34.97
N ASN A 158 23.61 2.54 34.98
CA ASN A 158 23.30 1.39 35.86
C ASN A 158 21.94 0.72 35.56
N ARG A 159 21.41 0.88 34.31
CA ARG A 159 20.12 0.32 33.92
C ARG A 159 20.27 -0.59 32.71
N LYS A 160 19.68 -1.76 32.81
CA LYS A 160 19.57 -2.74 31.73
C LYS A 160 18.49 -2.29 30.72
N TYR A 161 18.74 -2.49 29.43
CA TYR A 161 17.79 -2.25 28.37
C TYR A 161 17.58 -3.49 27.51
N TYR A 162 16.42 -3.57 26.91
CA TYR A 162 16.08 -4.58 25.92
C TYR A 162 15.96 -3.89 24.57
N VAL A 163 16.52 -4.50 23.53
CA VAL A 163 16.55 -3.93 22.19
C VAL A 163 16.14 -4.98 21.17
N ARG A 164 15.41 -4.51 20.16
CA ARG A 164 15.05 -5.29 18.98
C ARG A 164 15.04 -4.36 17.78
N VAL A 165 15.18 -4.92 16.59
CA VAL A 165 15.21 -4.16 15.33
C VAL A 165 14.32 -4.83 14.30
N ARG A 166 13.67 -4.03 13.49
CA ARG A 166 12.93 -4.49 12.31
C ARG A 166 13.28 -3.65 11.11
N ALA A 167 13.23 -4.25 9.93
CA ALA A 167 13.41 -3.55 8.68
C ALA A 167 12.11 -2.89 8.24
N TYR A 168 12.20 -1.87 7.40
CA TYR A 168 11.02 -1.33 6.73
C TYR A 168 11.30 -1.12 5.26
N GLN A 169 10.24 -1.09 4.49
CA GLN A 169 10.22 -0.75 3.08
C GLN A 169 9.22 0.38 2.90
N LYS A 170 9.59 1.39 2.11
CA LYS A 170 8.68 2.48 1.79
C LYS A 170 7.79 2.08 0.63
N VAL A 171 6.49 2.12 0.85
CA VAL A 171 5.48 1.83 -0.16
C VAL A 171 4.50 3.00 -0.18
N ASN A 172 4.45 3.71 -1.30
CA ASN A 172 3.59 4.89 -1.46
C ASN A 172 3.78 5.94 -0.35
N GLY A 173 5.03 6.18 0.04
CA GLY A 173 5.37 7.15 1.08
C GLY A 173 5.16 6.65 2.52
N ALA A 174 4.59 5.48 2.72
CA ALA A 174 4.39 4.89 4.04
C ALA A 174 5.40 3.78 4.32
N LYS A 175 5.83 3.66 5.57
CA LYS A 175 6.73 2.60 5.99
C LYS A 175 5.95 1.31 6.24
N LYS A 176 6.34 0.22 5.57
CA LYS A 176 5.86 -1.14 5.82
C LYS A 176 6.92 -1.87 6.61
N TYR A 177 6.60 -2.25 7.82
CA TYR A 177 7.55 -2.89 8.74
C TYR A 177 7.56 -4.39 8.58
N GLY A 178 8.76 -4.97 8.63
CA GLY A 178 8.98 -6.41 8.69
C GLY A 178 8.90 -6.95 10.10
N THR A 179 9.33 -8.20 10.25
CA THR A 179 9.34 -8.90 11.53
C THR A 179 10.48 -8.38 12.41
N TYR A 180 10.22 -8.23 13.69
CA TYR A 180 11.27 -7.89 14.66
C TYR A 180 12.31 -9.00 14.80
N SER A 181 13.56 -8.61 15.00
CA SER A 181 14.64 -9.51 15.42
C SER A 181 14.34 -10.14 16.79
N LYS A 182 15.13 -11.14 17.14
CA LYS A 182 15.20 -11.59 18.54
C LYS A 182 15.62 -10.42 19.43
N VAL A 183 15.12 -10.41 20.65
CA VAL A 183 15.46 -9.39 21.65
C VAL A 183 16.87 -9.65 22.17
N LYS A 184 17.67 -8.58 22.26
CA LYS A 184 18.99 -8.61 22.91
C LYS A 184 18.97 -7.69 24.11
N VAL A 185 19.82 -8.00 25.06
CA VAL A 185 19.95 -7.23 26.30
C VAL A 185 21.17 -6.31 26.20
N ILE A 186 20.95 -5.05 26.52
CA ILE A 186 22.03 -4.09 26.76
C ILE A 186 22.32 -4.16 28.27
N ALA A 187 23.47 -4.69 28.63
CA ALA A 187 23.83 -4.84 30.03
C ALA A 187 23.87 -3.47 30.73
N LYS A 188 23.59 -3.46 32.00
CA LYS A 188 23.79 -2.27 32.83
C LYS A 188 25.29 -1.97 33.04
N ARG A 189 25.62 -0.72 33.15
CA ARG A 189 26.98 -0.25 33.36
C ARG A 189 27.00 1.08 34.11
#